data_e03db159ef3bc7de961868635ae56175
#
_entry.id   e03db159ef3bc7de961868635ae56175
#
_cell.length_a   1.000
_cell.length_b   1.000
_cell.length_c   1.000
_cell.angle_alpha   90.00
_cell.angle_beta   90.00
_cell.angle_gamma   90.00
#
_symmetry.space_group_name_H-M   'P 1'
#
loop_
_entity.id
_entity.type
_entity.pdbx_description
1 polymer ?
#
loop_
_entity_poly.entity_id
_entity_poly.type
_entity_poly.pdbx_seq_one_letter_code
_entity_poly.pdbx_strand_id
1 'polypeptide(L)'
;MQTGRKKLADVITEQLESMILDGSLLAGQRLPPERELAEQFQVSRPSLREAIGNLQARGLVERKQGGGTFVSRQLNSAMTDPLMALISGRPETQFDLLEFRHALEGMSAYYAALRGQPEDYAALREALEQMPTPKRTECKREQAECLGRFYVIMARASHNMVLLHVMSTMQTMLVDTIERNFEMLALHASDEAV
;
A
#
# COMPACT_ATOMS: atom_id res chain seq x y z
N MET A 1 -5.62 -24.25 31.86
CA MET A 1 -5.39 -23.68 30.49
C MET A 1 -3.92 -23.38 30.36
N GLN A 2 -3.17 -24.21 29.61
CA GLN A 2 -1.76 -23.98 29.36
C GLN A 2 -1.65 -22.87 28.32
N THR A 3 -1.20 -21.68 28.70
CA THR A 3 -0.70 -20.65 27.80
C THR A 3 0.62 -21.16 27.23
N GLY A 4 0.55 -21.90 26.13
CA GLY A 4 1.72 -22.34 25.38
C GLY A 4 2.55 -21.12 24.97
N ARG A 5 3.82 -21.10 25.38
CA ARG A 5 4.81 -20.09 24.97
C ARG A 5 4.85 -20.12 23.44
N LYS A 6 4.36 -19.05 22.78
CA LYS A 6 4.40 -18.93 21.31
C LYS A 6 5.84 -19.21 20.84
N LYS A 7 6.00 -20.02 19.80
CA LYS A 7 7.31 -20.24 19.19
C LYS A 7 7.82 -18.93 18.63
N LEU A 8 9.11 -18.68 18.73
CA LEU A 8 9.74 -17.46 18.21
C LEU A 8 9.41 -17.24 16.71
N ALA A 9 9.35 -18.30 15.93
CA ALA A 9 8.94 -18.26 14.52
C ALA A 9 7.51 -17.72 14.33
N ASP A 10 6.58 -18.06 15.23
CA ASP A 10 5.19 -17.57 15.14
C ASP A 10 5.13 -16.07 15.43
N VAL A 11 5.90 -15.60 16.42
CA VAL A 11 5.99 -14.15 16.73
C VAL A 11 6.54 -13.36 15.53
N ILE A 12 7.60 -13.86 14.89
CA ILE A 12 8.19 -13.24 13.69
C ILE A 12 7.18 -13.26 12.54
N THR A 13 6.46 -14.38 12.37
CA THR A 13 5.42 -14.50 11.34
C THR A 13 4.36 -13.43 11.54
N GLU A 14 3.84 -13.25 12.76
CA GLU A 14 2.83 -12.24 13.08
C GLU A 14 3.35 -10.81 12.86
N GLN A 15 4.61 -10.53 13.22
CA GLN A 15 5.21 -9.22 12.98
C GLN A 15 5.35 -8.90 11.49
N LEU A 16 5.88 -9.83 10.70
CA LEU A 16 6.00 -9.64 9.26
C LEU A 16 4.64 -9.57 8.57
N GLU A 17 3.68 -10.38 9.00
CA GLU A 17 2.28 -10.31 8.55
C GLU A 17 1.68 -8.94 8.84
N SER A 18 1.86 -8.39 10.04
CA SER A 18 1.43 -7.04 10.39
C SER A 18 2.05 -6.00 9.47
N MET A 19 3.35 -6.09 9.18
CA MET A 19 4.05 -5.16 8.28
C MET A 19 3.55 -5.24 6.82
N ILE A 20 3.09 -6.41 6.38
CA ILE A 20 2.45 -6.57 5.08
C ILE A 20 1.05 -5.95 5.10
N LEU A 21 0.27 -6.20 6.15
CA LEU A 21 -1.10 -5.70 6.28
C LEU A 21 -1.17 -4.18 6.47
N ASP A 22 -0.20 -3.59 7.18
CA ASP A 22 -0.13 -2.15 7.40
C ASP A 22 0.57 -1.38 6.27
N GLY A 23 1.02 -2.08 5.23
CA GLY A 23 1.67 -1.49 4.07
C GLY A 23 3.12 -1.03 4.31
N SER A 24 3.74 -1.37 5.45
CA SER A 24 5.18 -1.16 5.69
C SER A 24 6.03 -2.02 4.75
N LEU A 25 5.48 -3.18 4.33
CA LEU A 25 6.00 -4.02 3.27
C LEU A 25 4.98 -4.06 2.14
N LEU A 26 5.33 -3.45 1.00
CA LEU A 26 4.42 -3.31 -0.14
C LEU A 26 4.31 -4.60 -0.96
N ALA A 27 3.14 -4.83 -1.57
CA ALA A 27 2.93 -5.92 -2.51
C ALA A 27 3.96 -5.88 -3.66
N GLY A 28 4.62 -7.02 -3.90
CA GLY A 28 5.71 -7.13 -4.88
C GLY A 28 7.06 -6.61 -4.39
N GLN A 29 7.15 -6.02 -3.20
CA GLN A 29 8.42 -5.59 -2.62
C GLN A 29 9.29 -6.80 -2.30
N ARG A 30 10.59 -6.68 -2.59
CA ARG A 30 11.57 -7.67 -2.20
C ARG A 30 11.88 -7.53 -0.70
N LEU A 31 11.78 -8.64 0.03
CA LEU A 31 12.25 -8.66 1.42
C LEU A 31 13.78 -8.58 1.45
N PRO A 32 14.36 -7.94 2.49
CA PRO A 32 15.79 -8.02 2.73
C PRO A 32 16.28 -9.47 2.79
N PRO A 33 17.56 -9.73 2.49
CA PRO A 33 18.14 -11.08 2.62
C PRO A 33 17.90 -11.69 4.00
N GLU A 34 17.66 -13.02 4.07
CA GLU A 34 17.39 -13.73 5.34
C GLU A 34 18.45 -13.40 6.44
N ARG A 35 19.70 -13.12 6.05
CA ARG A 35 20.73 -12.73 7.00
C ARG A 35 20.43 -11.39 7.67
N GLU A 36 20.08 -10.40 6.87
CA GLU A 36 19.81 -9.04 7.35
C GLU A 36 18.53 -8.99 8.17
N LEU A 37 17.47 -9.69 7.72
CA LEU A 37 16.23 -9.81 8.50
C LEU A 37 16.46 -10.52 9.84
N ALA A 38 17.29 -11.58 9.89
CA ALA A 38 17.60 -12.27 11.13
C ALA A 38 18.35 -11.35 12.11
N GLU A 39 19.24 -10.50 11.60
CA GLU A 39 19.94 -9.47 12.38
C GLU A 39 18.97 -8.39 12.90
N GLN A 40 18.08 -7.88 12.03
CA GLN A 40 17.08 -6.86 12.40
C GLN A 40 16.09 -7.36 13.48
N PHE A 41 15.62 -8.58 13.35
CA PHE A 41 14.72 -9.20 14.33
C PHE A 41 15.45 -9.81 15.54
N GLN A 42 16.79 -9.79 15.55
CA GLN A 42 17.64 -10.39 16.61
C GLN A 42 17.32 -11.87 16.86
N VAL A 43 17.13 -12.63 15.78
CA VAL A 43 16.73 -14.04 15.82
C VAL A 43 17.69 -14.93 15.04
N SER A 44 17.61 -16.26 15.29
CA SER A 44 18.36 -17.22 14.50
C SER A 44 17.83 -17.32 13.06
N ARG A 45 18.73 -17.57 12.08
CA ARG A 45 18.31 -17.80 10.69
C ARG A 45 17.32 -18.96 10.52
N PRO A 46 17.44 -20.10 11.24
CA PRO A 46 16.43 -21.15 11.18
C PRO A 46 15.05 -20.67 11.60
N SER A 47 14.91 -19.90 12.69
CA SER A 47 13.63 -19.36 13.16
C SER A 47 13.01 -18.38 12.15
N LEU A 48 13.85 -17.51 11.54
CA LEU A 48 13.37 -16.63 10.48
C LEU A 48 12.93 -17.41 9.24
N ARG A 49 13.67 -18.44 8.84
CA ARG A 49 13.31 -19.27 7.68
C ARG A 49 12.01 -20.02 7.90
N GLU A 50 11.74 -20.50 9.12
CA GLU A 50 10.46 -21.10 9.52
C GLU A 50 9.33 -20.04 9.40
N ALA A 51 9.54 -18.83 9.89
CA ALA A 51 8.57 -17.73 9.80
C ALA A 51 8.26 -17.36 8.33
N ILE A 52 9.29 -17.24 7.49
CA ILE A 52 9.11 -16.99 6.04
C ILE A 52 8.35 -18.18 5.38
N GLY A 53 8.63 -19.41 5.78
CA GLY A 53 7.89 -20.60 5.32
C GLY A 53 6.41 -20.53 5.71
N ASN A 54 6.09 -20.10 6.91
CA ASN A 54 4.72 -19.90 7.37
C ASN A 54 3.99 -18.81 6.55
N LEU A 55 4.66 -17.68 6.28
CA LEU A 55 4.11 -16.62 5.42
C LEU A 55 3.88 -17.12 4.00
N GLN A 56 4.80 -17.93 3.46
CA GLN A 56 4.66 -18.53 2.13
C GLN A 56 3.48 -19.52 2.08
N ALA A 57 3.30 -20.34 3.11
CA ALA A 57 2.16 -21.24 3.21
C ALA A 57 0.81 -20.52 3.28
N ARG A 58 0.80 -19.29 3.84
CA ARG A 58 -0.37 -18.39 3.87
C ARG A 58 -0.52 -17.56 2.58
N GLY A 59 0.38 -17.70 1.59
CA GLY A 59 0.35 -16.92 0.36
C GLY A 59 0.75 -15.45 0.50
N LEU A 60 1.29 -15.03 1.66
CA LEU A 60 1.68 -13.65 1.95
C LEU A 60 3.01 -13.26 1.29
N VAL A 61 3.88 -14.22 1.05
CA VAL A 61 5.14 -14.03 0.34
C VAL A 61 5.36 -15.14 -0.70
N GLU A 62 6.14 -14.84 -1.73
CA GLU A 62 6.57 -15.77 -2.77
C GLU A 62 8.09 -15.81 -2.89
N ARG A 63 8.67 -16.99 -3.11
CA ARG A 63 10.09 -17.15 -3.43
C ARG A 63 10.28 -17.23 -4.92
N LYS A 64 11.18 -16.42 -5.47
CA LYS A 64 11.60 -16.50 -6.88
C LYS A 64 12.96 -17.18 -6.94
N GLN A 65 13.08 -18.17 -7.79
CA GLN A 65 14.34 -18.92 -7.99
C GLN A 65 15.46 -17.95 -8.41
N GLY A 66 16.52 -17.88 -7.63
CA GLY A 66 17.63 -16.93 -7.84
C GLY A 66 17.33 -15.47 -7.50
N GLY A 67 16.07 -15.10 -7.18
CA GLY A 67 15.64 -13.71 -6.99
C GLY A 67 15.38 -13.26 -5.54
N GLY A 68 15.23 -14.20 -4.61
CA GLY A 68 14.90 -13.89 -3.22
C GLY A 68 13.42 -14.07 -2.88
N THR A 69 13.00 -13.50 -1.73
CA THR A 69 11.62 -13.55 -1.25
C THR A 69 10.94 -12.21 -1.49
N PHE A 70 9.71 -12.23 -1.98
CA PHE A 70 8.91 -11.05 -2.30
C PHE A 70 7.57 -11.13 -1.59
N VAL A 71 7.02 -9.98 -1.21
CA VAL A 71 5.62 -9.90 -0.77
C VAL A 71 4.71 -10.27 -1.93
N SER A 72 3.73 -11.13 -1.69
CA SER A 72 2.84 -11.62 -2.74
C SER A 72 2.01 -10.47 -3.34
N ARG A 73 1.93 -10.43 -4.66
CA ARG A 73 1.01 -9.53 -5.37
C ARG A 73 -0.42 -10.09 -5.42
N GLN A 74 -0.59 -11.39 -5.23
CA GLN A 74 -1.89 -12.06 -5.34
C GLN A 74 -2.84 -11.72 -4.18
N LEU A 75 -2.31 -11.26 -3.04
CA LEU A 75 -3.14 -10.77 -1.92
C LEU A 75 -4.06 -9.62 -2.34
N ASN A 76 -3.58 -8.76 -3.21
CA ASN A 76 -4.33 -7.61 -3.69
C ASN A 76 -5.18 -7.97 -4.92
N SER A 77 -4.73 -8.89 -5.78
CA SER A 77 -5.42 -9.22 -7.03
C SER A 77 -6.80 -9.85 -6.80
N ALA A 78 -6.93 -10.73 -5.83
CA ALA A 78 -8.22 -11.39 -5.53
C ALA A 78 -9.33 -10.39 -5.17
N MET A 79 -8.99 -9.24 -4.59
CA MET A 79 -9.93 -8.19 -4.24
C MET A 79 -10.01 -7.10 -5.32
N THR A 80 -8.88 -6.75 -5.94
CA THR A 80 -8.81 -5.64 -6.90
C THR A 80 -9.17 -6.05 -8.33
N ASP A 81 -8.86 -7.27 -8.78
CA ASP A 81 -9.12 -7.68 -10.15
C ASP A 81 -10.63 -7.67 -10.52
N PRO A 82 -11.56 -8.19 -9.69
CA PRO A 82 -13.00 -8.07 -9.97
C PRO A 82 -13.48 -6.61 -9.98
N LEU A 83 -12.94 -5.77 -9.08
CA LEU A 83 -13.28 -4.36 -9.00
C LEU A 83 -12.73 -3.59 -10.22
N MET A 84 -11.48 -3.89 -10.62
CA MET A 84 -10.89 -3.31 -11.83
C MET A 84 -11.65 -3.72 -13.09
N ALA A 85 -12.09 -4.98 -13.19
CA ALA A 85 -12.92 -5.43 -14.30
C ALA A 85 -14.27 -4.68 -14.36
N LEU A 86 -14.88 -4.43 -13.21
CA LEU A 86 -16.12 -3.65 -13.11
C LEU A 86 -15.91 -2.21 -13.60
N ILE A 87 -14.85 -1.54 -13.12
CA ILE A 87 -14.53 -0.14 -13.42
C ILE A 87 -14.12 0.04 -14.89
N SER A 88 -13.33 -0.90 -15.43
CA SER A 88 -12.87 -0.84 -16.82
C SER A 88 -13.96 -1.11 -17.84
N GLY A 89 -15.02 -1.84 -17.45
CA GLY A 89 -16.09 -2.25 -18.34
C GLY A 89 -17.24 -1.24 -18.47
N ARG A 90 -17.31 -0.21 -17.61
CA ARG A 90 -18.46 0.70 -17.54
C ARG A 90 -18.04 2.12 -17.19
N PRO A 91 -18.21 3.11 -18.08
CA PRO A 91 -17.86 4.51 -17.79
C PRO A 91 -18.56 5.08 -16.56
N GLU A 92 -19.80 4.66 -16.28
CA GLU A 92 -20.59 5.14 -15.14
C GLU A 92 -19.93 4.81 -13.80
N THR A 93 -19.26 3.66 -13.71
CA THR A 93 -18.60 3.22 -12.47
C THR A 93 -17.37 4.06 -12.11
N GLN A 94 -16.89 4.95 -12.98
CA GLN A 94 -15.84 5.90 -12.64
C GLN A 94 -16.33 6.95 -11.63
N PHE A 95 -17.59 7.38 -11.74
CA PHE A 95 -18.19 8.28 -10.74
C PHE A 95 -18.38 7.57 -9.41
N ASP A 96 -18.88 6.33 -9.43
CA ASP A 96 -19.04 5.50 -8.24
C ASP A 96 -17.68 5.31 -7.52
N LEU A 97 -16.61 5.12 -8.30
CA LEU A 97 -15.25 5.02 -7.74
C LEU A 97 -14.78 6.33 -7.12
N LEU A 98 -15.10 7.48 -7.73
CA LEU A 98 -14.77 8.80 -7.15
C LEU A 98 -15.50 9.02 -5.83
N GLU A 99 -16.79 8.66 -5.73
CA GLU A 99 -17.57 8.72 -4.49
C GLU A 99 -16.98 7.80 -3.42
N PHE A 100 -16.63 6.58 -3.79
CA PHE A 100 -15.98 5.62 -2.89
C PHE A 100 -14.63 6.14 -2.39
N ARG A 101 -13.78 6.68 -3.27
CA ARG A 101 -12.53 7.31 -2.91
C ARG A 101 -12.75 8.49 -1.97
N HIS A 102 -13.70 9.38 -2.28
CA HIS A 102 -14.02 10.52 -1.44
C HIS A 102 -14.37 10.09 -0.01
N ALA A 103 -15.16 9.02 0.13
CA ALA A 103 -15.49 8.47 1.45
C ALA A 103 -14.26 7.96 2.20
N LEU A 104 -13.39 7.15 1.55
CA LEU A 104 -12.20 6.58 2.19
C LEU A 104 -11.14 7.64 2.49
N GLU A 105 -10.84 8.51 1.54
CA GLU A 105 -9.86 9.57 1.67
C GLU A 105 -10.30 10.61 2.71
N GLY A 106 -11.58 11.00 2.69
CA GLY A 106 -12.17 11.90 3.67
C GLY A 106 -12.15 11.32 5.10
N MET A 107 -12.51 10.05 5.27
CA MET A 107 -12.44 9.40 6.59
C MET A 107 -11.01 9.19 7.05
N SER A 108 -10.06 8.94 6.13
CA SER A 108 -8.64 8.89 6.45
C SER A 108 -8.14 10.22 7.00
N ALA A 109 -8.47 11.33 6.34
CA ALA A 109 -8.11 12.67 6.78
C ALA A 109 -8.75 13.02 8.14
N TYR A 110 -10.04 12.72 8.29
CA TYR A 110 -10.76 12.99 9.54
C TYR A 110 -10.12 12.27 10.74
N TYR A 111 -9.87 10.96 10.61
CA TYR A 111 -9.25 10.21 11.70
C TYR A 111 -7.76 10.54 11.87
N ALA A 112 -7.03 10.87 10.82
CA ALA A 112 -5.66 11.37 10.93
C ALA A 112 -5.61 12.67 11.75
N ALA A 113 -6.55 13.59 11.53
CA ALA A 113 -6.63 14.82 12.31
C ALA A 113 -6.96 14.59 13.79
N LEU A 114 -7.74 13.53 14.11
CA LEU A 114 -8.13 13.22 15.48
C LEU A 114 -7.11 12.37 16.24
N ARG A 115 -6.35 11.52 15.56
CA ARG A 115 -5.54 10.46 16.19
C ARG A 115 -4.06 10.55 15.84
N GLY A 116 -3.72 11.29 14.78
CA GLY A 116 -2.35 11.41 14.27
C GLY A 116 -1.39 11.93 15.34
N GLN A 117 -0.20 11.38 15.33
CA GLN A 117 0.90 11.74 16.21
C GLN A 117 1.86 12.72 15.47
N PRO A 118 2.77 13.41 16.16
CA PRO A 118 3.73 14.31 15.54
C PRO A 118 4.52 13.68 14.39
N GLU A 119 4.87 12.39 14.50
CA GLU A 119 5.61 11.61 13.51
C GLU A 119 4.77 11.38 12.25
N ASP A 120 3.46 11.15 12.40
CA ASP A 120 2.53 10.98 11.28
C ASP A 120 2.41 12.29 10.48
N TYR A 121 2.30 13.42 11.18
CA TYR A 121 2.26 14.74 10.52
C TYR A 121 3.58 15.12 9.85
N ALA A 122 4.72 14.67 10.40
CA ALA A 122 6.01 14.86 9.77
C ALA A 122 6.08 14.05 8.46
N ALA A 123 5.65 12.78 8.47
CA ALA A 123 5.60 11.93 7.28
C ALA A 123 4.65 12.48 6.20
N LEU A 124 3.49 13.01 6.58
CA LEU A 124 2.55 13.65 5.67
C LEU A 124 3.16 14.90 5.02
N ARG A 125 3.86 15.72 5.79
CA ARG A 125 4.54 16.94 5.31
C ARG A 125 5.65 16.56 4.32
N GLU A 126 6.47 15.59 4.66
CA GLU A 126 7.53 15.10 3.78
C GLU A 126 6.96 14.58 2.46
N ALA A 127 5.90 13.78 2.50
CA ALA A 127 5.23 13.28 1.31
C ALA A 127 4.65 14.41 0.45
N LEU A 128 4.13 15.47 1.06
CA LEU A 128 3.64 16.66 0.36
C LEU A 128 4.76 17.45 -0.30
N GLU A 129 5.90 17.63 0.38
CA GLU A 129 7.08 18.33 -0.13
C GLU A 129 7.74 17.59 -1.31
N GLN A 130 7.64 16.25 -1.31
CA GLN A 130 8.11 15.40 -2.39
C GLN A 130 7.17 15.36 -3.60
N MET A 131 5.96 15.93 -3.50
CA MET A 131 5.04 15.96 -4.64
C MET A 131 5.61 16.77 -5.79
N PRO A 132 5.69 16.19 -6.99
CA PRO A 132 6.13 16.93 -8.15
C PRO A 132 5.08 17.99 -8.51
N THR A 133 5.55 19.22 -8.72
CA THR A 133 4.67 20.26 -9.26
C THR A 133 4.46 20.05 -10.75
N PRO A 134 3.33 20.49 -11.34
CA PRO A 134 3.07 20.38 -12.77
C PRO A 134 4.17 20.98 -13.67
N LYS A 135 4.96 21.91 -13.13
CA LYS A 135 6.12 22.53 -13.81
C LYS A 135 7.40 21.68 -13.72
N ARG A 136 7.48 20.71 -12.82
CA ARG A 136 8.70 19.91 -12.58
C ARG A 136 8.69 18.56 -13.28
N THR A 137 7.52 18.01 -13.61
CA THR A 137 7.43 16.76 -14.33
C THR A 137 6.24 16.76 -15.29
N GLU A 138 6.45 16.28 -16.49
CA GLU A 138 5.41 15.96 -17.47
C GLU A 138 4.86 14.54 -17.27
N CYS A 139 5.48 13.74 -16.37
CA CYS A 139 5.10 12.37 -16.11
C CYS A 139 3.90 12.30 -15.15
N LYS A 140 2.72 12.14 -15.71
CA LYS A 140 1.45 12.01 -14.97
C LYS A 140 1.45 10.78 -14.05
N ARG A 141 2.12 9.71 -14.46
CA ARG A 141 2.28 8.50 -13.67
C ARG A 141 3.02 8.78 -12.36
N GLU A 142 4.13 9.53 -12.43
CA GLU A 142 4.90 9.90 -11.23
C GLU A 142 4.08 10.77 -10.28
N GLN A 143 3.31 11.71 -10.81
CA GLN A 143 2.39 12.53 -10.00
C GLN A 143 1.33 11.66 -9.33
N ALA A 144 0.72 10.72 -10.05
CA ALA A 144 -0.28 9.81 -9.54
C ALA A 144 0.28 8.88 -8.45
N GLU A 145 1.51 8.38 -8.62
CA GLU A 145 2.19 7.54 -7.62
C GLU A 145 2.50 8.32 -6.35
N CYS A 146 2.96 9.57 -6.45
CA CYS A 146 3.19 10.43 -5.29
C CYS A 146 1.89 10.71 -4.53
N LEU A 147 0.81 11.04 -5.23
CA LEU A 147 -0.49 11.29 -4.63
C LEU A 147 -1.07 10.01 -4.00
N GLY A 148 -0.96 8.86 -4.67
CA GLY A 148 -1.37 7.58 -4.10
C GLY A 148 -0.62 7.23 -2.82
N ARG A 149 0.70 7.47 -2.77
CA ARG A 149 1.50 7.30 -1.53
C ARG A 149 1.03 8.24 -0.42
N PHE A 150 0.75 9.49 -0.73
CA PHE A 150 0.25 10.46 0.24
C PHE A 150 -1.05 9.98 0.89
N TYR A 151 -2.00 9.46 0.13
CA TYR A 151 -3.26 8.92 0.67
C TYR A 151 -3.05 7.69 1.57
N VAL A 152 -2.10 6.81 1.24
CA VAL A 152 -1.75 5.67 2.12
C VAL A 152 -1.11 6.14 3.42
N ILE A 153 -0.22 7.15 3.38
CA ILE A 153 0.37 7.75 4.58
C ILE A 153 -0.71 8.40 5.45
N MET A 154 -1.68 9.08 4.85
CA MET A 154 -2.82 9.66 5.53
C MET A 154 -3.72 8.59 6.19
N ALA A 155 -3.97 7.47 5.49
CA ALA A 155 -4.68 6.34 6.07
C ALA A 155 -3.92 5.72 7.25
N ARG A 156 -2.58 5.67 7.20
CA ARG A 156 -1.73 5.23 8.32
C ARG A 156 -1.87 6.15 9.52
N ALA A 157 -1.83 7.47 9.30
CA ALA A 157 -2.01 8.49 10.32
C ALA A 157 -3.39 8.44 10.99
N SER A 158 -4.38 7.81 10.36
CA SER A 158 -5.71 7.58 10.95
C SER A 158 -5.70 6.61 12.12
N HIS A 159 -4.63 5.81 12.32
CA HIS A 159 -4.53 4.71 13.28
C HIS A 159 -5.72 3.74 13.21
N ASN A 160 -6.30 3.58 12.01
CA ASN A 160 -7.32 2.59 11.68
C ASN A 160 -6.73 1.54 10.74
N MET A 161 -6.37 0.39 11.29
CA MET A 161 -5.71 -0.70 10.54
C MET A 161 -6.54 -1.22 9.36
N VAL A 162 -7.88 -1.25 9.50
CA VAL A 162 -8.76 -1.71 8.40
C VAL A 162 -8.73 -0.69 7.26
N LEU A 163 -8.84 0.59 7.58
CA LEU A 163 -8.79 1.66 6.58
C LEU A 163 -7.44 1.69 5.86
N LEU A 164 -6.34 1.57 6.61
CA LEU A 164 -4.98 1.48 6.05
C LEU A 164 -4.85 0.27 5.13
N HIS A 165 -5.34 -0.90 5.55
CA HIS A 165 -5.28 -2.11 4.73
C HIS A 165 -6.06 -1.95 3.41
N VAL A 166 -7.28 -1.42 3.45
CA VAL A 166 -8.09 -1.16 2.26
C VAL A 166 -7.36 -0.19 1.33
N MET A 167 -6.88 0.94 1.84
CA MET A 167 -6.18 1.96 1.04
C MET A 167 -4.88 1.41 0.42
N SER A 168 -4.10 0.63 1.18
CA SER A 168 -2.87 0.00 0.69
C SER A 168 -3.15 -1.06 -0.38
N THR A 169 -4.19 -1.88 -0.18
CA THR A 169 -4.61 -2.91 -1.14
C THR A 169 -5.06 -2.29 -2.46
N MET A 170 -5.76 -1.17 -2.39
CA MET A 170 -6.30 -0.47 -3.56
C MET A 170 -5.31 0.51 -4.18
N GLN A 171 -4.10 0.66 -3.64
CA GLN A 171 -3.16 1.71 -4.06
C GLN A 171 -2.88 1.69 -5.57
N THR A 172 -2.63 0.53 -6.17
CA THR A 172 -2.36 0.44 -7.63
C THR A 172 -3.56 0.95 -8.44
N MET A 173 -4.77 0.53 -8.06
CA MET A 173 -6.00 0.98 -8.70
C MET A 173 -6.22 2.49 -8.54
N LEU A 174 -5.93 3.03 -7.37
CA LEU A 174 -6.02 4.47 -7.10
C LEU A 174 -5.04 5.24 -7.99
N VAL A 175 -3.80 4.80 -8.09
CA VAL A 175 -2.78 5.41 -8.96
C VAL A 175 -3.21 5.39 -10.41
N ASP A 176 -3.67 4.26 -10.94
CA ASP A 176 -4.12 4.13 -12.32
C ASP A 176 -5.33 5.05 -12.63
N THR A 177 -6.23 5.23 -11.64
CA THR A 177 -7.39 6.12 -11.78
C THR A 177 -6.97 7.59 -11.73
N ILE A 178 -6.05 7.97 -10.82
CA ILE A 178 -5.52 9.33 -10.71
C ILE A 178 -4.80 9.72 -12.00
N GLU A 179 -3.97 8.82 -12.55
CA GLU A 179 -3.26 9.04 -13.81
C GLU A 179 -4.24 9.33 -14.95
N ARG A 180 -5.29 8.51 -15.12
CA ARG A 180 -6.34 8.73 -16.12
C ARG A 180 -7.04 10.08 -15.93
N ASN A 181 -7.35 10.46 -14.70
CA ASN A 181 -7.96 11.76 -14.43
C ASN A 181 -7.05 12.92 -14.83
N PHE A 182 -5.74 12.82 -14.59
CA PHE A 182 -4.78 13.81 -15.07
C PHE A 182 -4.68 13.87 -16.60
N GLU A 183 -4.82 12.73 -17.27
CA GLU A 183 -4.87 12.68 -18.75
C GLU A 183 -6.11 13.37 -19.29
N MET A 184 -7.28 13.09 -18.72
CA MET A 184 -8.54 13.72 -19.13
C MET A 184 -8.54 15.23 -18.89
N LEU A 185 -8.05 15.70 -17.76
CA LEU A 185 -7.93 17.13 -17.45
C LEU A 185 -6.99 17.84 -18.41
N ALA A 186 -5.89 17.21 -18.83
CA ALA A 186 -4.97 17.81 -19.79
C ALA A 186 -5.56 17.89 -21.20
N LEU A 187 -6.39 16.94 -21.61
CA LEU A 187 -7.12 16.98 -22.89
C LEU A 187 -8.12 18.15 -22.91
N HIS A 188 -8.93 18.30 -21.86
CA HIS A 188 -9.88 19.41 -21.76
C HIS A 188 -9.21 20.79 -21.73
N ALA A 189 -8.08 20.91 -21.01
CA ALA A 189 -7.33 22.19 -20.99
C ALA A 189 -6.73 22.55 -22.34
N SER A 190 -6.43 21.60 -23.22
CA SER A 190 -5.96 21.85 -24.58
C SER A 190 -7.08 22.27 -25.54
N ASP A 191 -8.30 21.75 -25.32
CA ASP A 191 -9.46 22.09 -26.15
C ASP A 191 -10.03 23.49 -25.85
N GLU A 192 -9.85 24.01 -24.62
CA GLU A 192 -10.24 25.37 -24.25
C GLU A 192 -9.24 26.46 -24.70
N ALA A 193 -8.05 26.06 -25.15
CA ALA A 193 -6.97 26.97 -25.57
C ALA A 193 -6.95 27.20 -27.09
N VAL A 194 -7.86 26.62 -27.87
CA VAL A 194 -8.06 26.76 -29.33
C VAL A 194 -9.29 27.62 -29.61
#